data_7ab7702f76a81d982c521d4d208617d7
#
_entry.id   7ab7702f76a81d982c521d4d208617d7
#
_cell.length_a   1.000
_cell.length_b   1.000
_cell.length_c   1.000
_cell.angle_alpha   90.00
_cell.angle_beta   90.00
_cell.angle_gamma   90.00
#
_symmetry.space_group_name_H-M   'P 1'
#
loop_
_entity.id
_entity.type
_entity.pdbx_description
1 polymer ?
#
loop_
_entity_poly.entity_id
_entity_poly.type
_entity_poly.pdbx_seq_one_letter_code
_entity_poly.pdbx_strand_id
1 'polypeptide(L)'
;MEPISIKELKGRAGESPVQADLQVQLAQTSLKETRNGKAYRELVCADAEGSLTLRVWSDHPMFSKSESLNAQQFLLISGQWVDKGPFGIEPKSWDFRDLTADEQEEMLRGPESLRAKQSQDYEYIQRSVSALADPRLRLVSRHFLETYGERFLRTAAARTYHHARRGGLVEHQHVVRREAEVLVGHVLVLD
;
A
#
# COMPACT_ATOMS: atom_id res chain seq x y z
N MET A 1 -15.89 -13.19 7.64
CA MET A 1 -14.86 -12.89 8.67
C MET A 1 -14.41 -11.47 8.42
N GLU A 2 -14.04 -10.71 9.45
CA GLU A 2 -13.48 -9.38 9.25
C GLU A 2 -12.11 -9.52 8.57
N PRO A 3 -11.84 -8.80 7.46
CA PRO A 3 -10.57 -8.87 6.77
C PRO A 3 -9.43 -8.36 7.66
N ILE A 4 -8.26 -9.01 7.56
CA ILE A 4 -7.04 -8.59 8.25
C ILE A 4 -6.01 -8.04 7.26
N SER A 5 -5.03 -7.26 7.75
CA SER A 5 -3.96 -6.77 6.90
C SER A 5 -2.92 -7.85 6.58
N ILE A 6 -2.19 -7.66 5.47
CA ILE A 6 -1.05 -8.54 5.10
C ILE A 6 0.00 -8.57 6.21
N LYS A 7 0.24 -7.45 6.88
CA LYS A 7 1.16 -7.37 8.02
C LYS A 7 0.68 -8.24 9.19
N GLU A 8 -0.60 -8.15 9.50
CA GLU A 8 -1.20 -8.96 10.57
C GLU A 8 -1.19 -10.44 10.21
N LEU A 9 -1.50 -10.81 8.95
CA LEU A 9 -1.36 -12.17 8.47
C LEU A 9 0.08 -12.68 8.66
N LYS A 10 1.09 -11.89 8.28
CA LYS A 10 2.51 -12.24 8.48
C LYS A 10 2.89 -12.45 9.93
N GLY A 11 2.26 -11.73 10.84
CA GLY A 11 2.46 -11.90 12.28
C GLY A 11 1.76 -13.13 12.88
N ARG A 12 0.67 -13.59 12.26
CA ARG A 12 -0.13 -14.74 12.73
C ARG A 12 0.22 -16.07 12.05
N ALA A 13 0.71 -16.01 10.80
CA ALA A 13 1.01 -17.21 10.03
C ALA A 13 2.21 -17.95 10.65
N GLY A 14 2.06 -19.26 10.73
CA GLY A 14 3.06 -20.20 11.22
C GLY A 14 2.92 -21.53 10.49
N GLU A 15 3.40 -22.62 11.08
CA GLU A 15 3.25 -23.97 10.53
C GLU A 15 1.79 -24.44 10.52
N SER A 16 0.98 -23.98 11.48
CA SER A 16 -0.45 -24.25 11.52
C SER A 16 -1.23 -23.29 10.63
N PRO A 17 -2.21 -23.79 9.85
CA PRO A 17 -3.01 -22.94 8.98
C PRO A 17 -3.82 -21.89 9.76
N VAL A 18 -3.80 -20.65 9.29
CA VAL A 18 -4.61 -19.54 9.79
C VAL A 18 -5.71 -19.23 8.78
N GLN A 19 -6.97 -19.29 9.22
CA GLN A 19 -8.10 -18.86 8.39
C GLN A 19 -8.17 -17.32 8.41
N ALA A 20 -8.09 -16.70 7.24
CA ALA A 20 -8.18 -15.25 7.12
C ALA A 20 -8.70 -14.79 5.76
N ASP A 21 -9.36 -13.64 5.79
CA ASP A 21 -9.76 -12.87 4.61
C ASP A 21 -8.83 -11.67 4.46
N LEU A 22 -8.36 -11.41 3.24
CA LEU A 22 -7.50 -10.28 2.90
C LEU A 22 -8.19 -9.40 1.85
N GLN A 23 -8.27 -8.10 2.10
CA GLN A 23 -8.58 -7.12 1.07
C GLN A 23 -7.27 -6.62 0.46
N VAL A 24 -7.10 -6.83 -0.84
CA VAL A 24 -5.85 -6.52 -1.53
C VAL A 24 -6.10 -5.86 -2.88
N GLN A 25 -5.13 -5.06 -3.33
CA GLN A 25 -5.01 -4.66 -4.71
C GLN A 25 -3.95 -5.53 -5.40
N LEU A 26 -4.24 -6.02 -6.60
CA LEU A 26 -3.25 -6.66 -7.44
C LEU A 26 -2.29 -5.61 -8.01
N ALA A 27 -1.09 -5.53 -7.47
CA ALA A 27 -0.05 -4.66 -7.98
C ALA A 27 0.49 -5.15 -9.33
N GLN A 28 0.59 -6.47 -9.48
CA GLN A 28 1.10 -7.12 -10.69
C GLN A 28 0.52 -8.52 -10.84
N THR A 29 0.32 -8.96 -12.08
CA THR A 29 0.07 -10.35 -12.46
C THR A 29 0.98 -10.74 -13.62
N SER A 30 1.56 -11.94 -13.58
CA SER A 30 2.42 -12.45 -14.65
C SER A 30 2.34 -13.96 -14.74
N LEU A 31 2.33 -14.49 -15.97
CA LEU A 31 2.50 -15.91 -16.23
C LEU A 31 4.00 -16.20 -16.34
N LYS A 32 4.47 -17.18 -15.58
CA LYS A 32 5.87 -17.61 -15.53
C LYS A 32 5.98 -19.12 -15.71
N GLU A 33 7.18 -19.56 -16.00
CA GLU A 33 7.50 -20.97 -16.17
C GLU A 33 8.76 -21.33 -15.37
N THR A 34 8.76 -22.49 -14.75
CA THR A 34 9.94 -23.05 -14.09
C THR A 34 10.93 -23.60 -15.10
N ARG A 35 12.16 -23.88 -14.68
CA ARG A 35 13.18 -24.54 -15.51
C ARG A 35 12.72 -25.89 -16.08
N ASN A 36 11.77 -26.56 -15.43
CA ASN A 36 11.23 -27.86 -15.82
C ASN A 36 9.95 -27.74 -16.65
N GLY A 37 9.63 -26.56 -17.19
CA GLY A 37 8.47 -26.35 -18.06
C GLY A 37 7.13 -26.28 -17.32
N LYS A 38 7.07 -26.23 -15.98
CA LYS A 38 5.82 -26.09 -15.24
C LYS A 38 5.41 -24.62 -15.16
N ALA A 39 4.27 -24.29 -15.76
CA ALA A 39 3.73 -22.93 -15.71
C ALA A 39 3.12 -22.62 -14.34
N TYR A 40 3.23 -21.35 -13.94
CA TYR A 40 2.54 -20.80 -12.79
C TYR A 40 2.24 -19.31 -13.01
N ARG A 41 1.16 -18.85 -12.39
CA ARG A 41 0.84 -17.43 -12.36
C ARG A 41 1.32 -16.81 -11.06
N GLU A 42 2.03 -15.71 -11.15
CA GLU A 42 2.46 -14.93 -10.00
C GLU A 42 1.56 -13.70 -9.85
N LEU A 43 0.96 -13.57 -8.67
CA LEU A 43 0.07 -12.49 -8.29
C LEU A 43 0.73 -11.71 -7.15
N VAL A 44 1.10 -10.47 -7.38
CA VAL A 44 1.61 -9.58 -6.34
C VAL A 44 0.43 -8.80 -5.77
N CYS A 45 0.06 -9.15 -4.55
CA CYS A 45 -1.03 -8.54 -3.79
C CYS A 45 -0.47 -7.51 -2.81
N ALA A 46 -1.13 -6.38 -2.65
CA ALA A 46 -0.72 -5.32 -1.72
C ALA A 46 -1.93 -4.73 -0.99
N ASP A 47 -1.69 -4.30 0.24
CA ASP A 47 -2.58 -3.44 1.02
C ASP A 47 -1.83 -2.22 1.55
N ALA A 48 -2.43 -1.45 2.47
CA ALA A 48 -1.81 -0.26 3.06
C ALA A 48 -0.57 -0.58 3.93
N GLU A 49 -0.42 -1.82 4.43
CA GLU A 49 0.58 -2.20 5.42
C GLU A 49 1.63 -3.17 4.89
N GLY A 50 1.43 -3.74 3.68
CA GLY A 50 2.39 -4.65 3.12
C GLY A 50 2.06 -5.22 1.75
N SER A 51 2.85 -6.18 1.34
CA SER A 51 2.65 -6.94 0.11
C SER A 51 2.92 -8.43 0.33
N LEU A 52 2.32 -9.24 -0.53
CA LEU A 52 2.48 -10.68 -0.51
C LEU A 52 2.41 -11.20 -1.95
N THR A 53 3.20 -12.20 -2.28
CA THR A 53 3.22 -12.82 -3.61
C THR A 53 2.60 -14.21 -3.54
N LEU A 54 1.54 -14.42 -4.32
CA LEU A 54 0.92 -15.73 -4.48
C LEU A 54 1.40 -16.38 -5.76
N ARG A 55 1.67 -17.70 -5.69
CA ARG A 55 2.01 -18.52 -6.86
C ARG A 55 0.90 -19.53 -7.08
N VAL A 56 0.23 -19.41 -8.21
CA VAL A 56 -0.86 -20.29 -8.63
C VAL A 56 -0.30 -21.24 -9.71
N TRP A 57 -0.05 -22.47 -9.33
CA TRP A 57 0.52 -23.48 -10.22
C TRP A 57 -0.50 -23.97 -11.24
N SER A 58 -0.07 -24.38 -12.42
CA SER A 58 -0.94 -24.82 -13.52
C SER A 58 -1.82 -26.03 -13.20
N ASP A 59 -1.44 -26.84 -12.20
CA ASP A 59 -2.22 -27.95 -11.67
C ASP A 59 -3.15 -27.57 -10.50
N HIS A 60 -3.13 -26.31 -10.06
CA HIS A 60 -3.99 -25.84 -8.99
C HIS A 60 -5.40 -25.48 -9.52
N PRO A 61 -6.49 -25.85 -8.83
CA PRO A 61 -7.86 -25.56 -9.28
C PRO A 61 -8.13 -24.08 -9.59
N MET A 62 -7.44 -23.18 -8.88
CA MET A 62 -7.57 -21.72 -9.06
C MET A 62 -6.80 -21.17 -10.29
N PHE A 63 -6.02 -22.00 -10.99
CA PHE A 63 -5.19 -21.51 -12.09
C PHE A 63 -6.05 -20.87 -13.20
N SER A 64 -7.04 -21.60 -13.72
CA SER A 64 -7.94 -21.08 -14.75
C SER A 64 -8.73 -19.86 -14.28
N LYS A 65 -9.23 -19.88 -13.02
CA LYS A 65 -9.94 -18.72 -12.46
C LYS A 65 -9.02 -17.49 -12.36
N SER A 66 -7.73 -17.69 -12.07
CA SER A 66 -6.76 -16.60 -11.96
C SER A 66 -6.37 -15.97 -13.31
N GLU A 67 -6.72 -16.57 -14.44
CA GLU A 67 -6.43 -16.04 -15.78
C GLU A 67 -7.20 -14.76 -16.09
N SER A 68 -8.37 -14.57 -15.46
CA SER A 68 -9.16 -13.35 -15.59
C SER A 68 -8.63 -12.16 -14.78
N LEU A 69 -7.63 -12.39 -13.91
CA LEU A 69 -7.11 -11.36 -13.02
C LEU A 69 -6.17 -10.40 -13.75
N ASN A 70 -6.37 -9.11 -13.52
CA ASN A 70 -5.59 -8.02 -14.08
C ASN A 70 -4.95 -7.17 -12.99
N ALA A 71 -3.82 -6.54 -13.31
CA ALA A 71 -3.22 -5.55 -12.43
C ALA A 71 -4.21 -4.40 -12.13
N GLN A 72 -4.11 -3.82 -10.96
CA GLN A 72 -4.97 -2.77 -10.39
C GLN A 72 -6.36 -3.23 -9.94
N GLN A 73 -6.72 -4.50 -10.08
CA GLN A 73 -7.97 -5.07 -9.59
C GLN A 73 -7.95 -5.18 -8.07
N PHE A 74 -9.09 -4.93 -7.42
CA PHE A 74 -9.26 -5.04 -5.98
C PHE A 74 -10.02 -6.31 -5.62
N LEU A 75 -9.44 -7.13 -4.75
CA LEU A 75 -9.94 -8.46 -4.43
C LEU A 75 -10.11 -8.66 -2.93
N LEU A 76 -11.15 -9.42 -2.57
CA LEU A 76 -11.21 -10.15 -1.31
C LEU A 76 -10.67 -11.55 -1.57
N ILE A 77 -9.62 -11.94 -0.88
CA ILE A 77 -9.04 -13.28 -0.93
C ILE A 77 -9.34 -13.95 0.40
N SER A 78 -10.13 -15.03 0.36
CA SER A 78 -10.47 -15.84 1.53
C SER A 78 -9.69 -17.14 1.50
N GLY A 79 -9.00 -17.50 2.58
CA GLY A 79 -8.19 -18.72 2.54
C GLY A 79 -7.63 -19.18 3.87
N GLN A 80 -7.05 -20.38 3.82
CA GLN A 80 -6.23 -20.93 4.89
C GLN A 80 -4.75 -20.71 4.58
N TRP A 81 -4.08 -19.93 5.39
CA TRP A 81 -2.74 -19.44 5.13
C TRP A 81 -1.71 -20.16 6.01
N VAL A 82 -0.58 -20.53 5.43
CA VAL A 82 0.55 -21.17 6.13
C VAL A 82 1.84 -20.46 5.77
N ASP A 83 2.74 -20.38 6.72
CA ASP A 83 4.12 -19.95 6.46
C ASP A 83 4.93 -21.13 5.93
N LYS A 84 5.49 -20.98 4.73
CA LYS A 84 6.37 -21.95 4.06
C LYS A 84 7.85 -21.57 4.21
N GLY A 85 8.19 -20.78 5.22
CA GLY A 85 9.56 -20.35 5.48
C GLY A 85 10.16 -19.58 4.30
N PRO A 86 11.19 -20.10 3.61
CA PRO A 86 11.86 -19.38 2.51
C PRO A 86 10.95 -19.04 1.33
N PHE A 87 9.82 -19.72 1.20
CA PHE A 87 8.84 -19.49 0.12
C PHE A 87 7.78 -18.45 0.49
N GLY A 88 7.78 -17.99 1.76
CA GLY A 88 6.83 -17.03 2.30
C GLY A 88 5.49 -17.65 2.65
N ILE A 89 4.49 -16.80 2.81
CA ILE A 89 3.14 -17.21 3.17
C ILE A 89 2.39 -17.60 1.91
N GLU A 90 1.82 -18.80 1.92
CA GLU A 90 1.03 -19.35 0.83
C GLU A 90 -0.32 -19.85 1.34
N PRO A 91 -1.39 -19.73 0.54
CA PRO A 91 -2.68 -20.31 0.90
C PRO A 91 -2.67 -21.81 0.60
N LYS A 92 -3.13 -22.61 1.57
CA LYS A 92 -3.38 -24.05 1.40
C LYS A 92 -4.65 -24.31 0.59
N SER A 93 -5.68 -23.53 0.87
CA SER A 93 -6.94 -23.45 0.10
C SER A 93 -7.42 -22.01 0.11
N TRP A 94 -7.93 -21.54 -1.01
CA TRP A 94 -8.35 -20.15 -1.14
C TRP A 94 -9.34 -19.95 -2.29
N ASP A 95 -10.07 -18.85 -2.21
CA ASP A 95 -10.91 -18.34 -3.27
C ASP A 95 -10.83 -16.81 -3.28
N PHE A 96 -11.35 -16.17 -4.33
CA PHE A 96 -11.38 -14.72 -4.42
C PHE A 96 -12.66 -14.22 -5.12
N ARG A 97 -13.00 -12.99 -4.81
CA ARG A 97 -13.97 -12.17 -5.53
C ARG A 97 -13.50 -10.74 -5.66
N ASP A 98 -14.09 -10.00 -6.57
CA ASP A 98 -13.90 -8.55 -6.63
C ASP A 98 -14.48 -7.88 -5.37
N LEU A 99 -13.82 -6.81 -4.92
CA LEU A 99 -14.38 -5.92 -3.89
C LEU A 99 -15.50 -5.08 -4.50
N THR A 100 -16.54 -4.83 -3.72
CA THR A 100 -17.55 -3.82 -4.04
C THR A 100 -16.94 -2.42 -3.99
N ALA A 101 -17.63 -1.41 -4.54
CA ALA A 101 -17.15 -0.03 -4.52
C ALA A 101 -16.93 0.50 -3.08
N ASP A 102 -17.82 0.14 -2.16
CA ASP A 102 -17.73 0.55 -0.75
C ASP A 102 -16.54 -0.12 -0.04
N GLU A 103 -16.33 -1.43 -0.30
CA GLU A 103 -15.18 -2.16 0.23
C GLU A 103 -13.85 -1.60 -0.31
N GLN A 104 -13.81 -1.23 -1.59
CA GLN A 104 -12.63 -0.58 -2.18
C GLN A 104 -12.36 0.79 -1.54
N GLU A 105 -13.39 1.58 -1.32
CA GLU A 105 -13.25 2.89 -0.67
C GLU A 105 -12.73 2.72 0.76
N GLU A 106 -13.26 1.77 1.54
CA GLU A 106 -12.81 1.50 2.90
C GLU A 106 -11.38 0.99 2.94
N MET A 107 -11.02 0.04 2.07
CA MET A 107 -9.65 -0.45 1.94
C MET A 107 -8.67 0.70 1.60
N LEU A 108 -9.04 1.59 0.67
CA LEU A 108 -8.22 2.72 0.25
C LEU A 108 -8.07 3.79 1.35
N ARG A 109 -9.00 3.89 2.28
CA ARG A 109 -8.87 4.77 3.46
C ARG A 109 -7.74 4.32 4.37
N GLY A 110 -7.51 3.01 4.45
CA GLY A 110 -6.53 2.42 5.36
C GLY A 110 -6.93 2.51 6.84
N PRO A 111 -6.11 1.95 7.73
CA PRO A 111 -6.37 1.94 9.17
C PRO A 111 -6.39 3.35 9.77
N GLU A 112 -7.15 3.53 10.87
CA GLU A 112 -7.32 4.81 11.57
C GLU A 112 -5.99 5.43 12.00
N SER A 113 -5.05 4.59 12.47
CA SER A 113 -3.71 5.05 12.87
C SER A 113 -2.94 5.70 11.71
N LEU A 114 -3.09 5.18 10.49
CA LEU A 114 -2.48 5.75 9.29
C LEU A 114 -3.15 7.08 8.92
N ARG A 115 -4.48 7.14 8.99
CA ARG A 115 -5.25 8.37 8.72
C ARG A 115 -4.90 9.49 9.70
N ALA A 116 -4.82 9.16 11.00
CA ALA A 116 -4.43 10.12 12.03
C ALA A 116 -3.02 10.67 11.78
N LYS A 117 -2.07 9.79 11.42
CA LYS A 117 -0.72 10.21 11.04
C LYS A 117 -0.72 11.14 9.83
N GLN A 118 -1.42 10.78 8.76
CA GLN A 118 -1.50 11.60 7.55
C GLN A 118 -2.13 12.97 7.82
N SER A 119 -3.13 13.05 8.71
CA SER A 119 -3.70 14.32 9.13
C SER A 119 -2.67 15.19 9.86
N GLN A 120 -1.90 14.62 10.78
CA GLN A 120 -0.83 15.34 11.48
C GLN A 120 0.26 15.82 10.52
N ASP A 121 0.68 14.98 9.58
CA ASP A 121 1.67 15.32 8.55
C ASP A 121 1.15 16.48 7.68
N TYR A 122 -0.14 16.47 7.31
CA TYR A 122 -0.74 17.55 6.52
C TYR A 122 -0.84 18.86 7.30
N GLU A 123 -1.23 18.84 8.57
CA GLU A 123 -1.21 20.02 9.43
C GLU A 123 0.19 20.62 9.57
N TYR A 124 1.21 19.76 9.65
CA TYR A 124 2.60 20.22 9.67
C TYR A 124 2.95 20.95 8.37
N ILE A 125 2.57 20.42 7.21
CA ILE A 125 2.79 21.05 5.91
C ILE A 125 2.09 22.41 5.85
N GLN A 126 0.82 22.50 6.30
CA GLN A 126 0.06 23.78 6.34
C GLN A 126 0.74 24.82 7.23
N ARG A 127 1.21 24.42 8.41
CA ARG A 127 1.98 25.30 9.31
C ARG A 127 3.28 25.77 8.67
N SER A 128 4.00 24.87 8.03
CA SER A 128 5.25 25.20 7.31
C SER A 128 5.02 26.19 6.17
N VAL A 129 3.96 26.03 5.39
CA VAL A 129 3.56 26.97 4.35
C VAL A 129 3.24 28.35 4.94
N SER A 130 2.53 28.38 6.07
CA SER A 130 2.15 29.63 6.75
C SER A 130 3.36 30.37 7.30
N ALA A 131 4.42 29.65 7.68
CA ALA A 131 5.67 30.20 8.20
C ALA A 131 6.68 30.64 7.13
N LEU A 132 6.40 30.43 5.84
CA LEU A 132 7.29 30.91 4.77
C LEU A 132 7.53 32.41 4.85
N ALA A 133 8.78 32.82 4.89
CA ALA A 133 9.16 34.25 4.97
C ALA A 133 8.81 35.01 3.67
N ASP A 134 9.05 34.40 2.50
CA ASP A 134 8.69 35.00 1.22
C ASP A 134 7.15 35.01 1.03
N PRO A 135 6.52 36.22 0.92
CA PRO A 135 5.07 36.33 0.76
C PRO A 135 4.56 35.73 -0.55
N ARG A 136 5.37 35.69 -1.61
CA ARG A 136 4.98 35.15 -2.92
C ARG A 136 4.91 33.62 -2.85
N LEU A 137 5.94 32.99 -2.28
CA LEU A 137 5.95 31.54 -2.07
C LEU A 137 4.83 31.12 -1.14
N ARG A 138 4.60 31.87 -0.06
CA ARG A 138 3.49 31.61 0.86
C ARG A 138 2.13 31.68 0.15
N LEU A 139 1.90 32.71 -0.68
CA LEU A 139 0.65 32.86 -1.43
C LEU A 139 0.42 31.71 -2.39
N VAL A 140 1.40 31.36 -3.21
CA VAL A 140 1.31 30.27 -4.19
C VAL A 140 1.09 28.91 -3.51
N SER A 141 1.86 28.62 -2.46
CA SER A 141 1.74 27.36 -1.71
C SER A 141 0.39 27.24 -1.01
N ARG A 142 -0.12 28.35 -0.43
CA ARG A 142 -1.45 28.37 0.19
C ARG A 142 -2.53 28.11 -0.87
N HIS A 143 -2.50 28.82 -1.98
CA HIS A 143 -3.44 28.63 -3.07
C HIS A 143 -3.44 27.18 -3.60
N PHE A 144 -2.25 26.56 -3.71
CA PHE A 144 -2.13 25.15 -4.07
C PHE A 144 -2.85 24.25 -3.06
N LEU A 145 -2.60 24.42 -1.76
CA LEU A 145 -3.25 23.61 -0.72
C LEU A 145 -4.77 23.82 -0.66
N GLU A 146 -5.24 25.05 -0.86
CA GLU A 146 -6.68 25.38 -0.91
C GLU A 146 -7.36 24.74 -2.12
N THR A 147 -6.69 24.73 -3.28
CA THR A 147 -7.26 24.21 -4.53
C THR A 147 -7.19 22.70 -4.64
N TYR A 148 -6.08 22.11 -4.19
CA TYR A 148 -5.77 20.68 -4.42
C TYR A 148 -5.65 19.87 -3.14
N GLY A 149 -5.87 20.42 -1.96
CA GLY A 149 -5.65 19.77 -0.67
C GLY A 149 -6.32 18.40 -0.55
N GLU A 150 -7.58 18.27 -0.98
CA GLU A 150 -8.28 16.99 -1.00
C GLU A 150 -7.62 15.95 -1.90
N ARG A 151 -7.15 16.34 -3.08
CA ARG A 151 -6.42 15.45 -3.98
C ARG A 151 -5.05 15.11 -3.41
N PHE A 152 -4.36 16.09 -2.84
CA PHE A 152 -3.06 15.93 -2.21
C PHE A 152 -3.12 14.89 -1.07
N LEU A 153 -4.15 14.97 -0.22
CA LEU A 153 -4.41 14.00 0.86
C LEU A 153 -4.68 12.57 0.37
N ARG A 154 -5.12 12.41 -0.88
CA ARG A 154 -5.49 11.10 -1.44
C ARG A 154 -4.46 10.53 -2.40
N THR A 155 -3.47 11.33 -2.80
CA THR A 155 -2.52 10.93 -3.83
C THR A 155 -1.37 10.12 -3.26
N ALA A 156 -0.97 9.06 -3.97
CA ALA A 156 0.26 8.33 -3.71
C ALA A 156 1.47 9.14 -4.20
N ALA A 157 2.61 9.04 -3.51
CA ALA A 157 3.84 9.69 -3.96
C ALA A 157 4.53 8.94 -5.11
N ALA A 158 4.25 7.65 -5.26
CA ALA A 158 4.86 6.81 -6.28
C ALA A 158 3.88 5.74 -6.78
N ARG A 159 4.20 5.08 -7.89
CA ARG A 159 3.47 3.89 -8.36
C ARG A 159 3.92 2.61 -7.66
N THR A 160 5.19 2.55 -7.31
CA THR A 160 5.85 1.42 -6.63
C THR A 160 6.82 1.97 -5.60
N TYR A 161 7.26 1.16 -4.65
CA TYR A 161 8.17 1.55 -3.56
C TYR A 161 7.50 2.34 -2.42
N HIS A 162 8.27 3.20 -1.75
CA HIS A 162 7.83 3.94 -0.57
C HIS A 162 6.66 4.88 -0.90
N HIS A 163 5.69 4.96 -0.01
CA HIS A 163 4.53 5.84 -0.14
C HIS A 163 3.66 5.60 -1.40
N ALA A 164 3.69 4.38 -1.98
CA ALA A 164 2.84 3.97 -3.09
C ALA A 164 1.42 3.60 -2.62
N ARG A 165 0.83 4.40 -1.73
CA ARG A 165 -0.50 4.22 -1.14
C ARG A 165 -1.23 5.55 -1.05
N ARG A 166 -2.54 5.51 -0.79
CA ARG A 166 -3.36 6.72 -0.58
C ARG A 166 -2.77 7.54 0.57
N GLY A 167 -2.61 8.85 0.36
CA GLY A 167 -1.98 9.77 1.31
C GLY A 167 -0.45 9.69 1.36
N GLY A 168 0.18 8.80 0.59
CA GLY A 168 1.63 8.66 0.56
C GLY A 168 2.37 9.93 0.14
N LEU A 169 1.73 10.80 -0.66
CA LEU A 169 2.31 12.08 -1.05
C LEU A 169 2.46 13.03 0.16
N VAL A 170 1.49 13.05 1.06
CA VAL A 170 1.56 13.84 2.31
C VAL A 170 2.71 13.35 3.18
N GLU A 171 2.79 12.04 3.39
CA GLU A 171 3.86 11.42 4.17
C GLU A 171 5.25 11.72 3.57
N HIS A 172 5.38 11.60 2.26
CA HIS A 172 6.63 11.90 1.55
C HIS A 172 7.03 13.37 1.71
N GLN A 173 6.10 14.31 1.50
CA GLN A 173 6.37 15.74 1.64
C GLN A 173 6.72 16.13 3.08
N HIS A 174 6.09 15.51 4.07
CA HIS A 174 6.45 15.72 5.47
C HIS A 174 7.92 15.33 5.74
N VAL A 175 8.34 14.14 5.29
CA VAL A 175 9.73 13.65 5.46
C VAL A 175 10.71 14.58 4.76
N VAL A 176 10.48 14.89 3.47
CA VAL A 176 11.38 15.78 2.69
C VAL A 176 11.53 17.14 3.35
N ARG A 177 10.42 17.72 3.83
CA ARG A 177 10.46 19.01 4.50
C ARG A 177 11.26 18.97 5.80
N ARG A 178 11.02 17.95 6.63
CA ARG A 178 11.71 17.78 7.90
C ARG A 178 13.22 17.59 7.72
N GLU A 179 13.62 16.80 6.74
CA GLU A 179 15.04 16.60 6.41
C GLU A 179 15.69 17.90 5.91
N ALA A 180 14.98 18.67 5.07
CA ALA A 180 15.47 19.97 4.61
C ALA A 180 15.66 20.96 5.77
N GLU A 181 14.77 20.99 6.76
CA GLU A 181 14.90 21.85 7.95
C GLU A 181 16.12 21.46 8.80
N VAL A 182 16.36 20.15 8.96
CA VAL A 182 17.56 19.64 9.67
C VAL A 182 18.84 20.05 8.95
N LEU A 183 18.88 19.90 7.62
CA LEU A 183 20.07 20.30 6.82
C LEU A 183 20.34 21.80 6.90
N VAL A 184 19.33 22.63 6.76
CA VAL A 184 19.46 24.09 6.87
C VAL A 184 19.92 24.49 8.28
N GLY A 185 19.37 23.87 9.33
CA GLY A 185 19.79 24.09 10.71
C GLY A 185 21.25 23.74 10.98
N HIS A 186 21.77 22.68 10.35
CA HIS A 186 23.20 22.32 10.46
C HIS A 186 24.12 23.29 9.71
N VAL A 187 23.68 23.82 8.56
CA VAL A 187 24.48 24.79 7.79
C VAL A 187 24.57 26.13 8.51
N LEU A 188 23.51 26.58 9.17
CA LEU A 188 23.48 27.85 9.92
C LEU A 188 24.23 27.81 11.26
N VAL A 189 24.64 26.64 11.75
CA VAL A 189 25.42 26.47 12.99
C VAL A 189 26.94 26.43 12.71
N LEU A 190 27.34 26.35 11.44
CA LEU A 190 28.75 26.27 11.01
C LEU A 190 29.33 27.63 10.55
N ASP A 191 28.54 28.72 10.54
CA ASP A 191 28.94 30.09 10.33
C ASP A 191 28.97 30.88 11.67
#